data_9c1bc2551b6a146497f62657765958b4
#
_entry.id   9c1bc2551b6a146497f62657765958b4
#
_cell.length_a   1.000
_cell.length_b   1.000
_cell.length_c   1.000
_cell.angle_alpha   90.00
_cell.angle_beta   90.00
_cell.angle_gamma   90.00
#
_symmetry.space_group_name_H-M   'P 1'
#
loop_
_entity.id
_entity.type
_entity.pdbx_description
1 polymer ?
#
loop_
_entity_poly.entity_id
_entity_poly.type
_entity_poly.pdbx_seq_one_letter_code
_entity_poly.pdbx_strand_id
1 'polypeptide(L)'
;MNQLKILISGGGIAGFTLAYWLHQYGHRPIVIEQADSLRTGGYMIDFTGTGWDVIEKMGLVTALRQKAHDFPYLSFENDKGQTITKVDFATITKALDDKYVALLRDELQEILYEAVPHEV
;
A
#
# COMPACT_ATOMS: atom_id res chain seq x y z
N MET A 1 -7.78 29.29 -2.07
CA MET A 1 -6.48 28.91 -2.67
C MET A 1 -6.66 28.76 -4.17
N ASN A 2 -5.68 29.19 -4.97
CA ASN A 2 -5.75 28.97 -6.42
C ASN A 2 -5.56 27.48 -6.72
N GLN A 3 -6.41 26.92 -7.58
CA GLN A 3 -6.28 25.57 -8.09
C GLN A 3 -5.05 25.47 -9.00
N LEU A 4 -4.14 24.56 -8.66
CA LEU A 4 -2.94 24.30 -9.45
C LEU A 4 -3.13 23.04 -10.31
N LYS A 5 -2.54 23.05 -11.52
CA LYS A 5 -2.31 21.85 -12.31
C LYS A 5 -0.92 21.31 -11.96
N ILE A 6 -0.83 20.06 -11.53
CA ILE A 6 0.40 19.47 -11.01
C ILE A 6 0.66 18.17 -11.77
N LEU A 7 1.80 18.11 -12.48
CA LEU A 7 2.25 16.90 -13.15
C LEU A 7 3.03 16.03 -12.20
N ILE A 8 2.65 14.75 -12.07
CA ILE A 8 3.29 13.73 -11.27
C ILE A 8 3.89 12.70 -12.23
N SER A 9 5.20 12.52 -12.17
CA SER A 9 5.92 11.51 -12.95
C SER A 9 6.03 10.21 -12.16
N GLY A 10 5.31 9.19 -12.59
CA GLY A 10 5.29 7.86 -12.00
C GLY A 10 3.96 7.50 -11.33
N GLY A 11 3.28 6.47 -11.84
CA GLY A 11 2.04 5.88 -11.33
C GLY A 11 2.28 4.78 -10.29
N GLY A 12 3.26 4.95 -9.41
CA GLY A 12 3.50 4.05 -8.29
C GLY A 12 2.71 4.43 -7.03
N ILE A 13 2.97 3.72 -5.94
CA ILE A 13 2.34 3.96 -4.62
C ILE A 13 2.44 5.43 -4.22
N ALA A 14 3.63 6.03 -4.33
CA ALA A 14 3.86 7.45 -3.98
C ALA A 14 3.10 8.41 -4.91
N GLY A 15 3.12 8.15 -6.22
CA GLY A 15 2.46 9.01 -7.21
C GLY A 15 0.95 9.03 -7.04
N PHE A 16 0.32 7.87 -6.89
CA PHE A 16 -1.14 7.80 -6.67
C PHE A 16 -1.55 8.35 -5.30
N THR A 17 -0.77 8.11 -4.25
CA THR A 17 -1.04 8.71 -2.94
C THR A 17 -0.98 10.24 -3.01
N LEU A 18 0.04 10.79 -3.68
CA LEU A 18 0.17 12.23 -3.87
C LEU A 18 -0.99 12.79 -4.71
N ALA A 19 -1.35 12.11 -5.80
CA ALA A 19 -2.46 12.52 -6.66
C ALA A 19 -3.78 12.58 -5.88
N TYR A 20 -4.07 11.54 -5.07
CA TYR A 20 -5.24 11.50 -4.21
C TYR A 20 -5.31 12.75 -3.31
N TRP A 21 -4.25 13.04 -2.55
CA TRP A 21 -4.26 14.15 -1.61
C TRP A 21 -4.30 15.51 -2.30
N LEU A 22 -3.59 15.70 -3.40
CA LEU A 22 -3.66 16.93 -4.18
C LEU A 22 -5.08 17.18 -4.69
N HIS A 23 -5.77 16.13 -5.15
CA HIS A 23 -7.17 16.23 -5.56
C HIS A 23 -8.07 16.60 -4.37
N GLN A 24 -7.90 15.97 -3.21
CA GLN A 24 -8.66 16.30 -1.99
C GLN A 24 -8.45 17.74 -1.54
N TYR A 25 -7.28 18.31 -1.77
CA TYR A 25 -6.99 19.73 -1.50
C TYR A 25 -7.43 20.70 -2.63
N GLY A 26 -8.17 20.21 -3.60
CA GLY A 26 -8.75 21.04 -4.67
C GLY A 26 -7.79 21.38 -5.80
N HIS A 27 -6.68 20.69 -5.92
CA HIS A 27 -5.76 20.81 -7.06
C HIS A 27 -6.14 19.84 -8.19
N ARG A 28 -5.50 19.99 -9.35
CA ARG A 28 -5.67 19.11 -10.51
C ARG A 28 -4.36 18.37 -10.79
N PRO A 29 -4.13 17.22 -10.14
CA PRO A 29 -3.00 16.38 -10.47
C PRO A 29 -3.18 15.73 -11.85
N ILE A 30 -2.07 15.45 -12.52
CA ILE A 30 -1.98 14.64 -13.74
C ILE A 30 -0.86 13.65 -13.52
N VAL A 31 -1.18 12.36 -13.51
CA VAL A 31 -0.18 11.30 -13.35
C VAL A 31 0.23 10.77 -14.71
N ILE A 32 1.53 10.75 -14.97
CA ILE A 32 2.11 10.09 -16.14
C ILE A 32 2.90 8.87 -15.69
N GLU A 33 2.71 7.75 -16.40
CA GLU A 33 3.41 6.49 -16.16
C GLU A 33 3.99 5.99 -17.49
N GLN A 34 5.23 5.51 -17.46
CA GLN A 34 5.89 4.99 -18.65
C GLN A 34 5.45 3.58 -19.02
N ALA A 35 4.93 2.81 -18.06
CA ALA A 35 4.43 1.47 -18.30
C ALA A 35 3.01 1.52 -18.89
N ASP A 36 2.74 0.66 -19.87
CA ASP A 36 1.43 0.57 -20.54
C ASP A 36 0.32 0.04 -19.63
N SER A 37 0.69 -0.59 -18.51
CA SER A 37 -0.23 -1.12 -17.51
C SER A 37 0.38 -1.06 -16.10
N LEU A 38 -0.45 -1.19 -15.08
CA LEU A 38 0.03 -1.39 -13.73
C LEU A 38 0.89 -2.64 -13.65
N ARG A 39 2.00 -2.56 -12.92
CA ARG A 39 2.90 -3.71 -12.78
C ARG A 39 2.19 -4.83 -12.04
N THR A 40 2.37 -6.05 -12.52
CA THR A 40 1.93 -7.29 -11.89
C THR A 40 3.14 -8.07 -11.37
N GLY A 41 2.91 -9.00 -10.43
CA GLY A 41 3.98 -9.84 -9.88
C GLY A 41 4.85 -9.11 -8.87
N GLY A 42 4.25 -8.23 -8.09
CA GLY A 42 4.90 -7.55 -6.96
C GLY A 42 5.36 -8.53 -5.88
N TYR A 43 6.35 -8.12 -5.11
CA TYR A 43 6.76 -8.85 -3.92
C TYR A 43 5.84 -8.54 -2.73
N MET A 44 5.82 -9.47 -1.78
CA MET A 44 5.08 -9.29 -0.52
C MET A 44 5.69 -8.14 0.29
N ILE A 45 4.84 -7.32 0.85
CA ILE A 45 5.22 -6.25 1.77
C ILE A 45 4.44 -6.38 3.08
N ASP A 46 5.10 -6.02 4.17
CA ASP A 46 4.50 -5.83 5.47
C ASP A 46 4.03 -4.38 5.58
N PHE A 47 2.73 -4.17 5.65
CA PHE A 47 2.14 -2.84 5.64
C PHE A 47 1.62 -2.45 7.02
N THR A 48 2.22 -1.42 7.60
CA THR A 48 1.95 -0.97 8.98
C THR A 48 2.47 0.46 9.21
N GLY A 49 2.41 0.95 10.44
CA GLY A 49 2.99 2.22 10.88
C GLY A 49 2.37 3.43 10.19
N THR A 50 3.20 4.39 9.81
CA THR A 50 2.73 5.65 9.19
C THR A 50 2.01 5.45 7.86
N GLY A 51 2.35 4.37 7.12
CA GLY A 51 1.61 3.99 5.92
C GLY A 51 0.16 3.64 6.23
N TRP A 52 -0.07 2.89 7.31
CA TRP A 52 -1.41 2.59 7.79
C TRP A 52 -2.21 3.84 8.13
N ASP A 53 -1.61 4.79 8.86
CA ASP A 53 -2.28 6.04 9.24
C ASP A 53 -2.71 6.85 8.00
N VAL A 54 -1.93 6.82 6.93
CA VAL A 54 -2.28 7.48 5.66
C VAL A 54 -3.47 6.77 5.00
N ILE A 55 -3.43 5.45 4.87
CA ILE A 55 -4.51 4.63 4.29
C ILE A 55 -5.81 4.78 5.09
N GLU A 56 -5.71 4.83 6.41
CA GLU A 56 -6.86 5.06 7.30
C GLU A 56 -7.51 6.44 7.03
N LYS A 57 -6.72 7.50 6.91
CA LYS A 57 -7.21 8.84 6.52
C LYS A 57 -7.79 8.90 5.11
N MET A 58 -7.35 8.05 4.21
CA MET A 58 -7.90 7.90 2.86
C MET A 58 -9.21 7.07 2.86
N GLY A 59 -9.59 6.43 3.97
CA GLY A 59 -10.77 5.56 4.05
C GLY A 59 -10.60 4.21 3.35
N LEU A 60 -9.36 3.76 3.10
CA LEU A 60 -9.04 2.59 2.29
C LEU A 60 -8.71 1.32 3.10
N VAL A 61 -8.89 1.34 4.44
CA VAL A 61 -8.56 0.19 5.31
C VAL A 61 -9.33 -1.07 4.91
N THR A 62 -10.60 -0.94 4.54
CA THR A 62 -11.41 -2.09 4.11
C THR A 62 -10.86 -2.71 2.83
N ALA A 63 -10.53 -1.91 1.82
CA ALA A 63 -9.93 -2.39 0.57
C ALA A 63 -8.57 -3.06 0.83
N LEU A 64 -7.75 -2.47 1.71
CA LEU A 64 -6.47 -3.01 2.12
C LEU A 64 -6.62 -4.40 2.78
N ARG A 65 -7.57 -4.55 3.70
CA ARG A 65 -7.83 -5.84 4.38
C ARG A 65 -8.38 -6.90 3.44
N GLN A 66 -9.13 -6.53 2.42
CA GLN A 66 -9.64 -7.47 1.41
C GLN A 66 -8.54 -8.11 0.54
N LYS A 67 -7.43 -7.41 0.38
CA LYS A 67 -6.24 -7.89 -0.36
C LYS A 67 -5.19 -8.53 0.57
N ALA A 68 -5.43 -8.54 1.89
CA ALA A 68 -4.48 -9.11 2.85
C ALA A 68 -4.32 -10.62 2.66
N HIS A 69 -3.07 -11.07 2.77
CA HIS A 69 -2.72 -12.48 2.79
C HIS A 69 -2.48 -12.93 4.23
N ASP A 70 -3.13 -14.02 4.63
CA ASP A 70 -3.00 -14.58 5.97
C ASP A 70 -1.87 -15.60 6.01
N PHE A 71 -0.98 -15.42 6.97
CA PHE A 71 0.09 -16.35 7.27
C PHE A 71 -0.04 -16.84 8.74
N PRO A 72 0.12 -18.13 9.00
CA PRO A 72 0.00 -18.63 10.37
C PRO A 72 1.19 -18.21 11.24
N TYR A 73 2.39 -18.14 10.68
CA TYR A 73 3.61 -17.79 11.39
C TYR A 73 4.71 -17.30 10.46
N LEU A 74 5.67 -16.59 11.03
CA LEU A 74 6.96 -16.27 10.44
C LEU A 74 8.02 -17.20 11.03
N SER A 75 8.75 -17.92 10.19
CA SER A 75 9.87 -18.76 10.65
C SER A 75 11.21 -18.12 10.29
N PHE A 76 12.13 -18.16 11.24
CA PHE A 76 13.52 -17.80 11.03
C PHE A 76 14.34 -19.07 10.93
N GLU A 77 15.11 -19.22 9.88
CA GLU A 77 15.89 -20.40 9.58
C GLU A 77 17.37 -20.05 9.52
N ASN A 78 18.24 -21.00 9.87
CA ASN A 78 19.67 -20.86 9.69
C ASN A 78 20.07 -21.24 8.25
N ASP A 79 21.37 -21.11 7.94
CA ASP A 79 21.97 -21.45 6.65
C ASP A 79 21.84 -22.93 6.25
N LYS A 80 21.46 -23.80 7.22
CA LYS A 80 21.20 -25.25 7.02
C LYS A 80 19.72 -25.57 6.84
N GLY A 81 18.85 -24.57 6.78
CA GLY A 81 17.39 -24.74 6.66
C GLY A 81 16.71 -25.22 7.95
N GLN A 82 17.37 -25.09 9.11
CA GLN A 82 16.79 -25.47 10.39
C GLN A 82 16.08 -24.24 10.99
N THR A 83 14.85 -24.42 11.43
CA THR A 83 14.09 -23.36 12.09
C THR A 83 14.73 -23.01 13.44
N ILE A 84 15.16 -21.77 13.61
CA ILE A 84 15.68 -21.20 14.85
C ILE A 84 14.53 -20.78 15.77
N THR A 85 13.55 -20.09 15.20
CA THR A 85 12.38 -19.61 15.93
C THR A 85 11.19 -19.43 14.99
N LYS A 86 10.00 -19.42 15.58
CA LYS A 86 8.75 -19.07 14.91
C LYS A 86 8.03 -18.00 15.70
N VAL A 87 7.45 -17.05 14.98
CA VAL A 87 6.61 -16.01 15.56
C VAL A 87 5.23 -16.11 14.92
N ASP A 88 4.22 -16.22 15.75
CA ASP A 88 2.83 -16.25 15.31
C ASP A 88 2.41 -14.88 14.76
N PHE A 89 1.86 -14.85 13.55
CA PHE A 89 1.40 -13.60 12.93
C PHE A 89 0.30 -12.92 13.73
N ALA A 90 -0.57 -13.67 14.40
CA ALA A 90 -1.57 -13.08 15.29
C ALA A 90 -0.93 -12.28 16.45
N THR A 91 0.21 -12.74 16.96
CA THR A 91 0.97 -12.02 17.98
C THR A 91 1.56 -10.72 17.44
N ILE A 92 2.09 -10.73 16.20
CA ILE A 92 2.63 -9.54 15.54
C ILE A 92 1.51 -8.52 15.32
N THR A 93 0.40 -8.94 14.73
CA THR A 93 -0.75 -8.10 14.44
C THR A 93 -1.30 -7.44 15.69
N LYS A 94 -1.44 -8.22 16.78
CA LYS A 94 -1.91 -7.71 18.06
C LYS A 94 -0.92 -6.70 18.68
N ALA A 95 0.38 -6.94 18.56
CA ALA A 95 1.40 -6.01 19.04
C ALA A 95 1.42 -4.68 18.28
N LEU A 96 0.83 -4.65 17.08
CA LEU A 96 0.67 -3.47 16.23
C LEU A 96 -0.77 -2.89 16.27
N ASP A 97 -1.52 -3.16 17.33
CA ASP A 97 -2.90 -2.68 17.52
C ASP A 97 -3.83 -2.99 16.33
N ASP A 98 -3.68 -4.18 15.74
CA ASP A 98 -4.37 -4.63 14.54
C ASP A 98 -4.15 -3.73 13.29
N LYS A 99 -3.13 -2.89 13.32
CA LYS A 99 -2.72 -2.01 12.21
C LYS A 99 -1.60 -2.63 11.39
N TYR A 100 -1.86 -3.83 10.88
CA TYR A 100 -0.91 -4.61 10.10
C TYR A 100 -1.64 -5.48 9.06
N VAL A 101 -1.09 -5.56 7.87
CA VAL A 101 -1.43 -6.56 6.85
C VAL A 101 -0.18 -6.92 6.04
N ALA A 102 -0.12 -8.17 5.58
CA ALA A 102 0.78 -8.58 4.52
C ALA A 102 0.01 -8.60 3.20
N LEU A 103 0.51 -7.93 2.17
CA LEU A 103 -0.10 -7.91 0.84
C LEU A 103 0.96 -7.78 -0.24
N LEU A 104 0.59 -8.04 -1.50
CA LEU A 104 1.49 -7.79 -2.62
C LEU A 104 1.58 -6.28 -2.90
N ARG A 105 2.78 -5.84 -3.30
CA ARG A 105 3.03 -4.43 -3.60
C ARG A 105 2.14 -3.91 -4.74
N ASP A 106 1.88 -4.72 -5.73
CA ASP A 106 0.98 -4.39 -6.86
C ASP A 106 -0.48 -4.29 -6.43
N GLU A 107 -0.93 -5.10 -5.46
CA GLU A 107 -2.27 -4.98 -4.87
C GLU A 107 -2.45 -3.62 -4.15
N LEU A 108 -1.44 -3.16 -3.41
CA LEU A 108 -1.46 -1.83 -2.80
C LEU A 108 -1.50 -0.72 -3.87
N GLN A 109 -0.73 -0.88 -4.96
CA GLN A 109 -0.74 0.06 -6.07
C GLN A 109 -2.12 0.13 -6.74
N GLU A 110 -2.78 -1.02 -6.95
CA GLU A 110 -4.14 -1.11 -7.51
C GLU A 110 -5.16 -0.39 -6.64
N ILE A 111 -5.15 -0.63 -5.32
CA ILE A 111 -6.03 0.07 -4.36
C ILE A 111 -5.87 1.59 -4.47
N LEU A 112 -4.65 2.07 -4.52
CA LEU A 112 -4.37 3.49 -4.61
C LEU A 112 -4.76 4.08 -5.97
N TYR A 113 -4.55 3.35 -7.07
CA TYR A 113 -4.98 3.73 -8.41
C TYR A 113 -6.51 3.88 -8.47
N GLU A 114 -7.25 2.91 -7.94
CA GLU A 114 -8.72 2.95 -7.91
C GLU A 114 -9.28 4.09 -7.04
N ALA A 115 -8.52 4.51 -6.02
CA ALA A 115 -8.90 5.62 -5.14
C ALA A 115 -8.70 7.01 -5.78
N VAL A 116 -7.87 7.10 -6.83
CA VAL A 116 -7.65 8.37 -7.55
C VAL A 116 -8.81 8.58 -8.53
N PRO A 117 -9.44 9.77 -8.56
CA PRO A 117 -10.51 10.07 -9.52
C PRO A 117 -10.05 9.91 -10.96
N HIS A 118 -10.93 9.39 -11.82
CA HIS A 118 -10.64 9.14 -13.24
C HIS A 118 -10.34 10.40 -14.08
N GLU A 119 -10.48 11.59 -13.49
CA GLU A 119 -10.13 12.87 -14.11
C GLU A 119 -8.64 13.25 -13.94
N VAL A 120 -7.88 12.38 -13.25
CA VAL A 120 -6.46 12.58 -12.94
C VAL A 120 -5.56 11.92 -13.98
#